data_f28014f1c1979e9b98826b793e8c3726
#
_entry.id   f28014f1c1979e9b98826b793e8c3726
#
_cell.length_a   1.000
_cell.length_b   1.000
_cell.length_c   1.000
_cell.angle_alpha   90.00
_cell.angle_beta   90.00
_cell.angle_gamma   90.00
#
_symmetry.space_group_name_H-M   'P 1'
#
loop_
_entity.id
_entity.type
_entity.pdbx_description
1 polymer ?
#
loop_
_entity_poly.entity_id
_entity_poly.type
_entity_poly.pdbx_seq_one_letter_code
_entity_poly.pdbx_strand_id
1 'polypeptide(L)'
;QEGQVWEAAMFAGYRELDNLVVIVDNNNLQIDGSIDEVCSAYPIDEKFKAFNFHVICVEDGNDMAQLHEAFLEAAKVKGKPTAIIAETIKGKGISFMEDKASWHGKAPNDEEYCRAMDDLTAIDEMLEEEEKTVEKQSAAAAGKEENANGK
;
A
#
# COMPACT_ATOMS: atom_id res chain seq x y z
N GLN A 1 -15.21 2.55 -8.12
CA GLN A 1 -16.05 3.14 -9.19
C GLN A 1 -17.52 2.77 -9.07
N GLU A 2 -17.91 2.00 -8.08
CA GLU A 2 -19.30 1.65 -7.81
C GLU A 2 -20.01 2.80 -7.06
N GLY A 3 -21.22 3.16 -7.49
CA GLY A 3 -21.95 4.32 -6.97
C GLY A 3 -22.18 4.29 -5.47
N GLN A 4 -22.47 3.10 -4.89
CA GLN A 4 -22.70 2.94 -3.46
C GLN A 4 -21.48 3.28 -2.58
N VAL A 5 -20.27 3.23 -3.12
CA VAL A 5 -19.05 3.69 -2.39
C VAL A 5 -19.16 5.18 -2.08
N TRP A 6 -19.61 5.98 -3.05
CA TRP A 6 -19.75 7.43 -2.89
C TRP A 6 -20.91 7.80 -1.99
N GLU A 7 -22.02 7.07 -2.03
CA GLU A 7 -23.13 7.23 -1.10
C GLU A 7 -22.69 6.92 0.34
N ALA A 8 -21.93 5.83 0.53
CA ALA A 8 -21.38 5.48 1.83
C ALA A 8 -20.36 6.52 2.33
N ALA A 9 -19.52 7.06 1.45
CA ALA A 9 -18.56 8.11 1.80
C ALA A 9 -19.27 9.39 2.26
N MET A 10 -20.30 9.83 1.55
CA MET A 10 -21.12 10.98 1.95
C MET A 10 -21.75 10.77 3.33
N PHE A 11 -22.30 9.59 3.59
CA PHE A 11 -22.88 9.26 4.89
C PHE A 11 -21.83 9.22 6.00
N ALA A 12 -20.68 8.59 5.75
CA ALA A 12 -19.60 8.47 6.72
C ALA A 12 -19.04 9.83 7.14
N GLY A 13 -18.81 10.72 6.16
CA GLY A 13 -18.36 12.09 6.43
C GLY A 13 -19.40 12.93 7.19
N TYR A 14 -20.68 12.80 6.82
CA TYR A 14 -21.78 13.47 7.55
C TYR A 14 -21.91 13.00 9.00
N ARG A 15 -21.71 11.70 9.24
CA ARG A 15 -21.77 11.09 10.58
C ARG A 15 -20.47 11.20 11.37
N GLU A 16 -19.44 11.80 10.79
CA GLU A 16 -18.11 11.98 11.43
C GLU A 16 -17.54 10.68 11.99
N LEU A 17 -17.61 9.59 11.18
CA LEU A 17 -17.20 8.25 11.63
C LEU A 17 -15.67 8.18 11.76
N ASP A 18 -15.12 8.70 12.84
CA ASP A 18 -13.68 8.81 13.06
C ASP A 18 -12.96 7.47 13.39
N ASN A 19 -13.73 6.40 13.49
CA ASN A 19 -13.24 5.03 13.60
C ASN A 19 -13.28 4.26 12.26
N LEU A 20 -13.66 4.93 11.15
CA LEU A 20 -13.67 4.34 9.82
C LEU A 20 -12.40 4.74 9.06
N VAL A 21 -11.69 3.72 8.57
CA VAL A 21 -10.59 3.89 7.61
C VAL A 21 -10.97 3.19 6.32
N VAL A 22 -10.95 3.92 5.21
CA VAL A 22 -11.13 3.39 3.84
C VAL A 22 -9.76 3.33 3.18
N ILE A 23 -9.42 2.19 2.61
CA ILE A 23 -8.17 2.02 1.85
C ILE A 23 -8.54 1.90 0.38
N VAL A 24 -7.91 2.72 -0.44
CA VAL A 24 -7.99 2.66 -1.90
C VAL A 24 -6.72 2.01 -2.42
N ASP A 25 -6.86 0.81 -2.99
CA ASP A 25 -5.81 0.17 -3.80
C ASP A 25 -5.77 0.87 -5.16
N ASN A 26 -4.89 1.87 -5.27
CA ASN A 26 -4.79 2.73 -6.45
C ASN A 26 -3.72 2.20 -7.41
N ASN A 27 -4.00 1.08 -8.05
CA ASN A 27 -3.09 0.41 -8.96
C ASN A 27 -3.24 0.84 -10.44
N ASN A 28 -4.02 1.87 -10.72
CA ASN A 28 -4.28 2.44 -12.05
C ASN A 28 -4.85 1.45 -13.09
N LEU A 29 -5.34 0.29 -12.68
CA LEU A 29 -5.88 -0.73 -13.56
C LEU A 29 -7.32 -1.10 -13.25
N GLN A 30 -8.03 -1.48 -14.29
CA GLN A 30 -9.32 -2.16 -14.26
C GLN A 30 -9.24 -3.50 -15.02
N ILE A 31 -10.34 -4.26 -15.03
CA ILE A 31 -10.42 -5.55 -15.73
C ILE A 31 -9.98 -5.43 -17.20
N ASP A 32 -10.40 -4.35 -17.88
CA ASP A 32 -10.27 -4.19 -19.33
C ASP A 32 -9.09 -3.30 -19.77
N GLY A 33 -8.38 -2.68 -18.82
CA GLY A 33 -7.26 -1.80 -19.16
C GLY A 33 -6.88 -0.83 -18.05
N SER A 34 -6.23 0.26 -18.40
CA SER A 34 -5.95 1.34 -17.46
C SER A 34 -7.22 2.10 -17.07
N ILE A 35 -7.20 2.74 -15.91
CA ILE A 35 -8.33 3.55 -15.43
C ILE A 35 -8.66 4.67 -16.43
N ASP A 36 -7.66 5.28 -17.05
CA ASP A 36 -7.87 6.38 -18.02
C ASP A 36 -8.55 5.89 -19.31
N GLU A 37 -8.26 4.67 -19.75
CA GLU A 37 -8.87 4.11 -20.97
C GLU A 37 -10.29 3.62 -20.72
N VAL A 38 -10.58 3.10 -19.52
CA VAL A 38 -11.89 2.50 -19.24
C VAL A 38 -12.86 3.51 -18.63
N CYS A 39 -12.56 4.01 -17.45
CA CYS A 39 -13.38 5.02 -16.75
C CYS A 39 -12.59 5.60 -15.58
N SER A 40 -12.05 6.79 -15.75
CA SER A 40 -11.23 7.43 -14.72
C SER A 40 -12.04 7.79 -13.48
N ALA A 41 -11.57 7.33 -12.33
CA ALA A 41 -12.09 7.73 -11.02
C ALA A 41 -11.38 8.96 -10.44
N TYR A 42 -10.34 9.45 -11.09
CA TYR A 42 -9.55 10.59 -10.62
C TYR A 42 -10.31 11.93 -10.67
N PRO A 43 -9.95 12.92 -9.84
CA PRO A 43 -9.07 12.78 -8.68
C PRO A 43 -9.78 12.08 -7.50
N ILE A 44 -9.22 10.99 -6.99
CA ILE A 44 -9.85 10.18 -5.92
C ILE A 44 -9.73 10.89 -4.58
N ASP A 45 -8.55 11.40 -4.27
CA ASP A 45 -8.23 12.12 -3.04
C ASP A 45 -9.13 13.34 -2.82
N GLU A 46 -9.33 14.17 -3.86
CA GLU A 46 -10.20 15.34 -3.81
C GLU A 46 -11.67 14.96 -3.58
N LYS A 47 -12.11 13.84 -4.14
CA LYS A 47 -13.48 13.35 -3.92
C LYS A 47 -13.70 12.96 -2.46
N PHE A 48 -12.78 12.24 -1.84
CA PHE A 48 -12.86 11.91 -0.42
C PHE A 48 -12.76 13.16 0.47
N LYS A 49 -11.87 14.11 0.13
CA LYS A 49 -11.82 15.40 0.82
C LYS A 49 -13.16 16.15 0.77
N ALA A 50 -13.82 16.15 -0.39
CA ALA A 50 -15.13 16.78 -0.56
C ALA A 50 -16.22 16.14 0.30
N PHE A 51 -16.10 14.86 0.65
CA PHE A 51 -16.98 14.16 1.59
C PHE A 51 -16.52 14.28 3.07
N ASN A 52 -15.65 15.22 3.40
CA ASN A 52 -15.16 15.47 4.76
C ASN A 52 -14.27 14.35 5.34
N PHE A 53 -13.57 13.60 4.49
CA PHE A 53 -12.55 12.67 4.96
C PHE A 53 -11.21 13.38 5.24
N HIS A 54 -10.46 12.87 6.21
CA HIS A 54 -9.02 13.05 6.25
C HIS A 54 -8.40 12.15 5.18
N VAL A 55 -7.53 12.68 4.34
CA VAL A 55 -6.94 11.92 3.23
C VAL A 55 -5.44 11.81 3.40
N ILE A 56 -4.94 10.59 3.38
CA ILE A 56 -3.53 10.25 3.44
C ILE A 56 -3.15 9.60 2.10
N CYS A 57 -2.18 10.18 1.39
CA CYS A 57 -1.63 9.58 0.16
C CYS A 57 -0.34 8.84 0.52
N VAL A 58 -0.27 7.57 0.15
CA VAL A 58 0.90 6.70 0.34
C VAL A 58 1.54 6.47 -1.02
N GLU A 59 2.79 6.90 -1.17
CA GLU A 59 3.51 6.87 -2.45
C GLU A 59 3.86 5.46 -2.93
N ASP A 60 4.15 4.56 -1.99
CA ASP A 60 4.31 3.13 -2.26
C ASP A 60 3.43 2.32 -1.31
N GLY A 61 2.26 1.94 -1.81
CA GLY A 61 1.30 1.11 -1.09
C GLY A 61 1.69 -0.36 -0.96
N ASN A 62 2.81 -0.77 -1.54
CA ASN A 62 3.42 -2.09 -1.32
C ASN A 62 4.51 -2.06 -0.24
N ASP A 63 4.90 -0.86 0.23
CA ASP A 63 5.83 -0.67 1.35
C ASP A 63 5.09 -0.74 2.69
N MET A 64 5.39 -1.77 3.49
CA MET A 64 4.77 -1.98 4.80
C MET A 64 5.09 -0.87 5.80
N ALA A 65 6.24 -0.21 5.70
CA ALA A 65 6.61 0.88 6.59
C ALA A 65 5.76 2.12 6.32
N GLN A 66 5.55 2.49 5.05
CA GLN A 66 4.68 3.61 4.68
C GLN A 66 3.22 3.35 5.06
N LEU A 67 2.73 2.13 4.85
CA LEU A 67 1.38 1.75 5.28
C LEU A 67 1.23 1.82 6.80
N HIS A 68 2.23 1.35 7.56
CA HIS A 68 2.21 1.42 9.02
C HIS A 68 2.10 2.87 9.51
N GLU A 69 2.91 3.79 8.98
CA GLU A 69 2.84 5.21 9.33
C GLU A 69 1.47 5.82 8.97
N ALA A 70 0.92 5.47 7.82
CA ALA A 70 -0.42 5.92 7.43
C ALA A 70 -1.50 5.45 8.43
N PHE A 71 -1.43 4.21 8.92
CA PHE A 71 -2.33 3.72 9.95
C PHE A 71 -2.14 4.41 11.30
N LEU A 72 -0.88 4.71 11.68
CA LEU A 72 -0.61 5.47 12.90
C LEU A 72 -1.13 6.91 12.82
N GLU A 73 -1.09 7.52 11.65
CA GLU A 73 -1.70 8.83 11.39
C GLU A 73 -3.21 8.75 11.47
N ALA A 74 -3.83 7.80 10.76
CA ALA A 74 -5.28 7.59 10.76
C ALA A 74 -5.85 7.39 12.17
N ALA A 75 -5.15 6.66 13.03
CA ALA A 75 -5.57 6.42 14.42
C ALA A 75 -5.67 7.70 15.28
N LYS A 76 -4.95 8.75 14.90
CA LYS A 76 -4.94 10.05 15.60
C LYS A 76 -6.07 10.97 15.15
N VAL A 77 -6.65 10.71 13.98
CA VAL A 77 -7.72 11.54 13.40
C VAL A 77 -9.00 11.42 14.23
N LYS A 78 -9.66 12.55 14.52
CA LYS A 78 -10.93 12.60 15.25
C LYS A 78 -11.92 13.50 14.53
N GLY A 79 -13.22 13.16 14.67
CA GLY A 79 -14.32 13.91 14.12
C GLY A 79 -14.49 13.80 12.60
N LYS A 80 -13.79 12.89 11.94
CA LYS A 80 -13.95 12.57 10.51
C LYS A 80 -13.35 11.21 10.17
N PRO A 81 -13.90 10.50 9.17
CA PRO A 81 -13.30 9.28 8.65
C PRO A 81 -11.99 9.56 7.91
N THR A 82 -11.16 8.53 7.75
CA THR A 82 -9.89 8.62 7.00
C THR A 82 -9.97 7.80 5.71
N ALA A 83 -9.42 8.34 4.62
CA ALA A 83 -9.16 7.61 3.38
C ALA A 83 -7.65 7.54 3.13
N ILE A 84 -7.12 6.34 3.02
CA ILE A 84 -5.73 6.08 2.62
C ILE A 84 -5.74 5.74 1.14
N ILE A 85 -5.12 6.58 0.32
CA ILE A 85 -4.95 6.36 -1.11
C ILE A 85 -3.56 5.76 -1.29
N ALA A 86 -3.49 4.45 -1.51
CA ALA A 86 -2.24 3.72 -1.61
C ALA A 86 -1.91 3.47 -3.09
N GLU A 87 -0.84 4.11 -3.59
CA GLU A 87 -0.30 3.81 -4.91
C GLU A 87 0.34 2.44 -4.89
N THR A 88 -0.21 1.50 -5.65
CA THR A 88 0.21 0.10 -5.63
C THR A 88 0.56 -0.39 -7.04
N ILE A 89 1.30 -1.48 -7.09
CA ILE A 89 1.57 -2.21 -8.33
C ILE A 89 0.78 -3.52 -8.29
N LYS A 90 -0.19 -3.68 -9.21
CA LYS A 90 -0.91 -4.93 -9.34
C LYS A 90 0.05 -6.09 -9.63
N GLY A 91 0.00 -7.17 -8.84
CA GLY A 91 0.86 -8.33 -9.01
C GLY A 91 2.31 -8.11 -8.54
N LYS A 92 2.55 -7.13 -7.65
CA LYS A 92 3.87 -6.80 -7.11
C LYS A 92 4.60 -8.03 -6.59
N GLY A 93 5.88 -8.14 -6.98
CA GLY A 93 6.77 -9.22 -6.60
C GLY A 93 6.83 -10.37 -7.62
N ILE A 94 5.94 -10.40 -8.63
CA ILE A 94 5.95 -11.42 -9.67
C ILE A 94 6.16 -10.76 -11.03
N SER A 95 7.38 -10.90 -11.58
CA SER A 95 7.89 -10.14 -12.74
C SER A 95 6.98 -10.17 -13.98
N PHE A 96 6.30 -11.28 -14.22
CA PHE A 96 5.42 -11.43 -15.38
C PHE A 96 3.96 -11.00 -15.10
N MET A 97 3.60 -10.66 -13.84
CA MET A 97 2.27 -10.22 -13.44
C MET A 97 2.18 -8.71 -13.19
N GLU A 98 3.28 -8.06 -12.82
CA GLU A 98 3.29 -6.62 -12.48
C GLU A 98 2.68 -5.77 -13.58
N ASP A 99 1.80 -4.84 -13.19
CA ASP A 99 1.09 -3.88 -14.05
C ASP A 99 0.30 -4.49 -15.23
N LYS A 100 -0.16 -5.74 -15.09
CA LYS A 100 -0.92 -6.40 -16.17
C LYS A 100 -2.37 -6.68 -15.75
N ALA A 101 -3.30 -5.96 -16.36
CA ALA A 101 -4.74 -6.14 -16.20
C ALA A 101 -5.18 -7.58 -16.54
N SER A 102 -4.50 -8.26 -17.49
CA SER A 102 -4.81 -9.63 -17.91
C SER A 102 -4.74 -10.68 -16.80
N TRP A 103 -4.12 -10.36 -15.65
CA TRP A 103 -4.08 -11.21 -14.47
C TRP A 103 -5.28 -11.00 -13.53
N HIS A 104 -6.22 -10.15 -13.90
CA HIS A 104 -7.46 -10.03 -13.15
C HIS A 104 -8.33 -11.27 -13.40
N GLY A 105 -8.51 -12.11 -12.40
CA GLY A 105 -9.34 -13.31 -12.51
C GLY A 105 -8.72 -14.50 -13.26
N LYS A 106 -7.41 -14.46 -13.56
CA LYS A 106 -6.67 -15.59 -14.12
C LYS A 106 -5.85 -16.27 -13.03
N ALA A 107 -5.96 -17.61 -12.91
CA ALA A 107 -5.06 -18.41 -12.09
C ALA A 107 -3.79 -18.76 -12.90
N PRO A 108 -2.60 -18.81 -12.28
CA PRO A 108 -1.41 -19.33 -12.93
C PRO A 108 -1.53 -20.81 -13.23
N ASN A 109 -0.93 -21.27 -14.32
CA ASN A 109 -0.70 -22.69 -14.58
C ASN A 109 0.55 -23.17 -13.82
N ASP A 110 0.88 -24.47 -13.89
CA ASP A 110 1.99 -25.06 -13.13
C ASP A 110 3.35 -24.42 -13.45
N GLU A 111 3.61 -24.09 -14.72
CA GLU A 111 4.86 -23.42 -15.14
C GLU A 111 4.91 -21.97 -14.62
N GLU A 112 3.81 -21.24 -14.78
CA GLU A 112 3.66 -19.88 -14.27
C GLU A 112 3.79 -19.86 -12.73
N TYR A 113 3.22 -20.87 -12.05
CA TYR A 113 3.35 -21.01 -10.59
C TYR A 113 4.81 -21.22 -10.16
N CYS A 114 5.55 -22.13 -10.82
CA CYS A 114 6.97 -22.33 -10.49
C CYS A 114 7.76 -21.04 -10.66
N ARG A 115 7.58 -20.33 -11.78
CA ARG A 115 8.27 -19.05 -12.01
C ARG A 115 7.90 -17.98 -10.97
N ALA A 116 6.64 -17.92 -10.56
CA ALA A 116 6.20 -17.00 -9.50
C ALA A 116 6.87 -17.32 -8.16
N MET A 117 7.00 -18.60 -7.84
CA MET A 117 7.71 -19.04 -6.64
C MET A 117 9.20 -18.74 -6.68
N ASP A 118 9.83 -18.84 -7.84
CA ASP A 118 11.24 -18.44 -8.03
C ASP A 118 11.44 -16.93 -7.79
N ASP A 119 10.54 -16.09 -8.36
CA ASP A 119 10.57 -14.64 -8.16
C ASP A 119 10.42 -14.29 -6.65
N LEU A 120 9.45 -14.91 -5.96
CA LEU A 120 9.21 -14.64 -4.53
C LEU A 120 10.36 -15.14 -3.65
N THR A 121 10.95 -16.29 -3.98
CA THR A 121 12.12 -16.81 -3.25
C THR A 121 13.31 -15.87 -3.36
N ALA A 122 13.56 -15.33 -4.55
CA ALA A 122 14.64 -14.36 -4.76
C ALA A 122 14.43 -13.07 -3.93
N ILE A 123 13.19 -12.61 -3.80
CA ILE A 123 12.86 -11.46 -2.94
C ILE A 123 13.10 -11.79 -1.47
N ASP A 124 12.67 -12.95 -1.02
CA ASP A 124 12.83 -13.39 0.37
C ASP A 124 14.32 -13.49 0.77
N GLU A 125 15.14 -14.06 -0.11
CA GLU A 125 16.60 -14.11 0.07
C GLU A 125 17.23 -12.69 0.16
N MET A 126 16.78 -11.76 -0.67
CA MET A 126 17.26 -10.37 -0.62
C MET A 126 16.89 -9.69 0.70
N LEU A 127 15.65 -9.85 1.16
CA LEU A 127 15.18 -9.27 2.43
C LEU A 127 15.95 -9.83 3.62
N GLU A 128 16.21 -11.14 3.64
CA GLU A 128 17.04 -11.76 4.69
C GLU A 128 18.48 -11.22 4.71
N GLU A 129 19.06 -10.92 3.55
CA GLU A 129 20.41 -10.32 3.47
C GLU A 129 20.41 -8.86 3.97
N GLU A 130 19.38 -8.11 3.65
CA GLU A 130 19.19 -6.74 4.15
C GLU A 130 19.03 -6.70 5.67
N GLU A 131 18.18 -7.57 6.23
CA GLU A 131 18.00 -7.69 7.69
C GLU A 131 19.33 -8.00 8.40
N LYS A 132 20.08 -8.99 7.92
CA LYS A 132 21.39 -9.35 8.47
C LYS A 132 22.41 -8.20 8.38
N THR A 133 22.27 -7.34 7.37
CA THR A 133 23.12 -6.17 7.19
C THR A 133 22.76 -5.06 8.18
N VAL A 134 21.48 -4.80 8.38
CA VAL A 134 20.97 -3.82 9.34
C VAL A 134 21.33 -4.22 10.76
N GLU A 135 21.17 -5.49 11.13
CA GLU A 135 21.55 -6.02 12.45
C GLU A 135 23.05 -5.83 12.73
N LYS A 136 23.91 -6.14 11.75
CA LYS A 136 25.37 -5.93 11.89
C LYS A 136 25.74 -4.45 12.06
N GLN A 137 25.07 -3.55 11.34
CA GLN A 137 25.30 -2.11 11.44
C GLN A 137 24.84 -1.57 12.81
N SER A 138 23.68 -2.02 13.26
CA SER A 138 23.13 -1.67 14.58
C SER A 138 24.04 -2.15 15.73
N ALA A 139 24.51 -3.39 15.68
CA ALA A 139 25.45 -3.93 16.67
C ALA A 139 26.80 -3.19 16.67
N ALA A 140 27.29 -2.81 15.48
CA ALA A 140 28.54 -2.04 15.35
C ALA A 140 28.40 -0.60 15.86
N ALA A 141 27.22 0.01 15.76
CA ALA A 141 26.93 1.33 16.30
C ALA A 141 26.85 1.31 17.83
N ALA A 142 26.14 0.33 18.41
CA ALA A 142 26.04 0.14 19.86
C ALA A 142 27.40 -0.09 20.52
N GLY A 143 28.27 -0.90 19.92
CA GLY A 143 29.63 -1.16 20.45
C GLY A 143 30.57 0.05 20.38
N LYS A 144 30.27 1.06 19.53
CA LYS A 144 31.03 2.33 19.51
C LYS A 144 30.59 3.31 20.61
N GLU A 145 29.32 3.31 20.97
CA GLU A 145 28.80 4.14 22.06
C GLU A 145 29.27 3.66 23.44
N GLU A 146 29.35 2.35 23.67
CA GLU A 146 29.91 1.81 24.91
C GLU A 146 31.40 2.15 25.10
N ASN A 147 32.19 2.14 24.02
CA ASN A 147 33.61 2.50 24.09
C ASN A 147 33.85 4.01 24.24
N ALA A 148 32.90 4.87 23.89
CA ALA A 148 32.99 6.31 24.04
C ALA A 148 32.67 6.80 25.46
N ASN A 149 31.82 6.09 26.20
CA ASN A 149 31.40 6.41 27.56
C ASN A 149 32.28 5.75 28.66
N GLY A 150 33.26 4.96 28.30
CA GLY A 150 34.16 4.23 29.21
C GLY A 150 35.52 4.90 29.45
N LYS A 151 35.68 6.23 29.15
CA LYS A 151 36.90 6.98 29.43
C LYS A 151 36.65 8.17 30.34
#